data_7f83c3aa82881c28c616c8d420a4c7ec
#
_entry.id   7f83c3aa82881c28c616c8d420a4c7ec
#
_cell.length_a   1.000
_cell.length_b   1.000
_cell.length_c   1.000
_cell.angle_alpha   90.00
_cell.angle_beta   90.00
_cell.angle_gamma   90.00
#
_symmetry.space_group_name_H-M   'P 1'
#
loop_
_entity.id
_entity.type
_entity.pdbx_description
1 polymer ?
#
loop_
_entity_poly.entity_id
_entity_poly.type
_entity_poly.pdbx_seq_one_letter_code
_entity_poly.pdbx_strand_id
1 'polypeptide(L)'
;MVGRYNVYNYLTAMLLIHELGYEIDAILALNTKLKAPKGRMELIVYGTNGIFVDYAHTPDATLNVLESAQEFKKGRIITIIGCGGDRDTTKRPIMGEIACKHSDHVIITDDNPRTEDPQKIINDILVGVSGDYEVINDRHLAIAKGMSLLKENDILMILGKGHEDYQIIGTEKIHFSDQEEVEKYIREQLSQKKCVM
;
A
#
# COMPACT_ATOMS: atom_id res chain seq x y z
N MET A 1 -7.13 0.46 13.43
CA MET A 1 -7.59 0.19 12.02
C MET A 1 -8.04 1.52 11.43
N VAL A 2 -7.77 1.76 10.15
CA VAL A 2 -8.07 3.02 9.45
C VAL A 2 -8.94 2.72 8.22
N GLY A 3 -9.81 3.67 7.82
CA GLY A 3 -10.68 3.57 6.65
C GLY A 3 -12.10 3.05 6.96
N ARG A 4 -13.09 3.60 6.25
CA ARG A 4 -14.52 3.29 6.44
C ARG A 4 -14.84 1.81 6.30
N TYR A 5 -14.24 1.12 5.31
CA TYR A 5 -14.48 -0.30 5.10
C TYR A 5 -13.99 -1.16 6.28
N ASN A 6 -12.93 -0.76 6.97
CA ASN A 6 -12.47 -1.44 8.19
C ASN A 6 -13.45 -1.24 9.36
N VAL A 7 -14.16 -0.11 9.42
CA VAL A 7 -15.23 0.11 10.38
C VAL A 7 -16.40 -0.85 10.08
N TYR A 8 -16.82 -0.99 8.82
CA TYR A 8 -17.86 -1.94 8.44
C TYR A 8 -17.45 -3.39 8.72
N ASN A 9 -16.21 -3.77 8.40
CA ASN A 9 -15.69 -5.11 8.70
C ASN A 9 -15.70 -5.37 10.21
N TYR A 10 -15.30 -4.39 11.01
CA TYR A 10 -15.32 -4.48 12.46
C TYR A 10 -16.74 -4.62 13.01
N LEU A 11 -17.68 -3.77 12.57
CA LEU A 11 -19.07 -3.83 13.00
C LEU A 11 -19.71 -5.17 12.62
N THR A 12 -19.44 -5.67 11.41
CA THR A 12 -19.93 -6.98 10.97
C THR A 12 -19.38 -8.10 11.86
N ALA A 13 -18.08 -8.09 12.13
CA ALA A 13 -17.47 -9.10 13.01
C ALA A 13 -18.02 -9.02 14.44
N MET A 14 -18.20 -7.82 14.97
CA MET A 14 -18.78 -7.58 16.30
C MET A 14 -20.21 -8.13 16.40
N LEU A 15 -21.04 -7.85 15.38
CA LEU A 15 -22.43 -8.36 15.35
C LEU A 15 -22.47 -9.89 15.25
N LEU A 16 -21.62 -10.49 14.41
CA LEU A 16 -21.53 -11.95 14.30
C LEU A 16 -21.12 -12.60 15.63
N ILE A 17 -20.16 -12.01 16.35
CA ILE A 17 -19.72 -12.53 17.65
C ILE A 17 -20.83 -12.35 18.69
N HIS A 18 -21.57 -11.24 18.64
CA HIS A 18 -22.72 -11.02 19.51
C HIS A 18 -23.82 -12.08 19.28
N GLU A 19 -24.15 -12.38 18.03
CA GLU A 19 -25.11 -13.44 17.66
C GLU A 19 -24.68 -14.84 18.14
N LEU A 20 -23.37 -15.05 18.34
CA LEU A 20 -22.82 -16.27 18.94
C LEU A 20 -22.95 -16.29 20.49
N GLY A 21 -23.56 -15.26 21.10
CA GLY A 21 -23.86 -15.19 22.52
C GLY A 21 -22.84 -14.46 23.39
N TYR A 22 -21.92 -13.70 22.78
CA TYR A 22 -20.98 -12.86 23.54
C TYR A 22 -21.57 -11.48 23.82
N GLU A 23 -21.36 -10.97 25.04
CA GLU A 23 -21.83 -9.64 25.42
C GLU A 23 -21.07 -8.53 24.66
N ILE A 24 -21.80 -7.51 24.18
CA ILE A 24 -21.24 -6.40 23.41
C ILE A 24 -20.14 -5.68 24.17
N ASP A 25 -20.31 -5.45 25.47
CA ASP A 25 -19.30 -4.77 26.30
C ASP A 25 -17.98 -5.56 26.38
N ALA A 26 -18.05 -6.89 26.40
CA ALA A 26 -16.86 -7.74 26.37
C ALA A 26 -16.14 -7.65 25.03
N ILE A 27 -16.88 -7.54 23.90
CA ILE A 27 -16.31 -7.35 22.56
C ILE A 27 -15.66 -5.97 22.48
N LEU A 28 -16.34 -4.92 22.93
CA LEU A 28 -15.84 -3.54 22.90
C LEU A 28 -14.55 -3.38 23.75
N ALA A 29 -14.41 -4.10 24.85
CA ALA A 29 -13.20 -4.09 25.67
C ALA A 29 -11.94 -4.57 24.93
N LEU A 30 -12.10 -5.28 23.81
CA LEU A 30 -11.00 -5.74 22.97
C LEU A 30 -10.53 -4.68 21.94
N ASN A 31 -11.24 -3.57 21.77
CA ASN A 31 -10.95 -2.57 20.72
C ASN A 31 -9.52 -2.04 20.75
N THR A 32 -8.94 -1.84 21.93
CA THR A 32 -7.57 -1.36 22.08
C THR A 32 -6.51 -2.39 21.67
N LYS A 33 -6.89 -3.66 21.56
CA LYS A 33 -6.01 -4.78 21.18
C LYS A 33 -6.10 -5.12 19.69
N LEU A 34 -7.12 -4.61 19.00
CA LEU A 34 -7.34 -4.89 17.59
C LEU A 34 -6.31 -4.16 16.73
N LYS A 35 -5.66 -4.91 15.86
CA LYS A 35 -4.76 -4.39 14.83
C LYS A 35 -5.36 -4.69 13.45
N ALA A 36 -5.01 -3.89 12.45
CA ALA A 36 -5.30 -4.24 11.06
C ALA A 36 -4.61 -5.57 10.72
N PRO A 37 -5.25 -6.44 9.94
CA PRO A 37 -4.56 -7.60 9.38
C PRO A 37 -3.33 -7.16 8.56
N LYS A 38 -2.28 -7.99 8.53
CA LYS A 38 -1.08 -7.71 7.73
C LYS A 38 -1.46 -7.38 6.28
N GLY A 39 -0.91 -6.30 5.75
CA GLY A 39 -1.16 -5.85 4.37
C GLY A 39 -2.60 -5.39 4.07
N ARG A 40 -3.35 -4.94 5.07
CA ARG A 40 -4.69 -4.36 4.93
C ARG A 40 -4.75 -3.01 5.61
N MET A 41 -4.45 -1.93 4.89
CA MET A 41 -4.20 -0.59 5.46
C MET A 41 -3.31 -0.67 6.71
N GLU A 42 -2.28 -1.50 6.60
CA GLU A 42 -1.30 -1.70 7.67
C GLU A 42 -0.45 -0.45 7.80
N LEU A 43 -0.52 0.19 8.97
CA LEU A 43 0.16 1.45 9.23
C LEU A 43 1.54 1.22 9.86
N ILE A 44 2.56 1.79 9.22
CA ILE A 44 3.91 1.97 9.75
C ILE A 44 4.13 3.47 9.96
N VAL A 45 4.54 3.89 11.16
CA VAL A 45 4.75 5.30 11.47
C VAL A 45 6.23 5.66 11.31
N TYR A 46 6.51 6.73 10.57
CA TYR A 46 7.86 7.28 10.40
C TYR A 46 7.87 8.81 10.64
N GLY A 47 8.30 9.23 11.82
CA GLY A 47 8.19 10.63 12.25
C GLY A 47 6.72 11.05 12.36
N THR A 48 6.33 12.07 11.60
CA THR A 48 4.93 12.54 11.48
C THR A 48 4.18 11.89 10.32
N ASN A 49 4.84 11.01 9.55
CA ASN A 49 4.34 10.41 8.33
C ASN A 49 3.68 9.06 8.59
N GLY A 50 2.63 8.76 7.83
CA GLY A 50 1.99 7.45 7.79
C GLY A 50 2.35 6.68 6.53
N ILE A 51 2.93 5.49 6.67
CA ILE A 51 3.18 4.57 5.56
C ILE A 51 2.15 3.45 5.66
N PHE A 52 1.34 3.28 4.62
CA PHE A 52 0.30 2.26 4.57
C PHE A 52 0.63 1.21 3.52
N VAL A 53 0.64 -0.04 3.93
CA VAL A 53 0.79 -1.19 3.02
C VAL A 53 -0.57 -1.86 2.85
N ASP A 54 -1.01 -2.02 1.60
CA ASP A 54 -2.32 -2.61 1.29
C ASP A 54 -2.29 -3.55 0.09
N TYR A 55 -3.16 -4.56 0.13
CA TYR A 55 -3.34 -5.57 -0.92
C TYR A 55 -4.24 -5.09 -2.07
N ALA A 56 -4.56 -3.82 -2.18
CA ALA A 56 -5.37 -3.26 -3.25
C ALA A 56 -4.71 -3.51 -4.62
N HIS A 57 -5.31 -4.40 -5.41
CA HIS A 57 -4.81 -4.85 -6.72
C HIS A 57 -5.93 -4.89 -7.78
N THR A 58 -7.06 -4.27 -7.50
CA THR A 58 -8.20 -4.05 -8.40
C THR A 58 -8.56 -2.57 -8.42
N PRO A 59 -9.22 -2.06 -9.49
CA PRO A 59 -9.65 -0.67 -9.55
C PRO A 59 -10.46 -0.23 -8.32
N ASP A 60 -11.50 -0.98 -7.95
CA ASP A 60 -12.36 -0.65 -6.81
C ASP A 60 -11.57 -0.64 -5.48
N ALA A 61 -10.69 -1.62 -5.26
CA ALA A 61 -9.87 -1.65 -4.06
C ALA A 61 -8.90 -0.45 -4.01
N THR A 62 -8.26 -0.13 -5.15
CA THR A 62 -7.35 1.03 -5.27
C THR A 62 -8.09 2.33 -4.97
N LEU A 63 -9.28 2.51 -5.54
CA LEU A 63 -10.12 3.68 -5.27
C LEU A 63 -10.47 3.78 -3.77
N ASN A 64 -11.00 2.71 -3.19
CA ASN A 64 -11.45 2.69 -1.79
C ASN A 64 -10.32 3.02 -0.79
N VAL A 65 -9.11 2.48 -0.99
CA VAL A 65 -7.99 2.77 -0.07
C VAL A 65 -7.47 4.19 -0.24
N LEU A 66 -7.43 4.72 -1.45
CA LEU A 66 -6.99 6.09 -1.70
C LEU A 66 -8.03 7.12 -1.24
N GLU A 67 -9.32 6.89 -1.43
CA GLU A 67 -10.39 7.72 -0.85
C GLU A 67 -10.31 7.71 0.68
N SER A 68 -10.08 6.54 1.28
CA SER A 68 -9.89 6.45 2.73
C SER A 68 -8.68 7.27 3.19
N ALA A 69 -7.58 7.27 2.43
CA ALA A 69 -6.40 8.08 2.75
C ALA A 69 -6.70 9.59 2.67
N GLN A 70 -7.53 10.02 1.73
CA GLN A 70 -7.96 11.42 1.63
C GLN A 70 -8.75 11.89 2.85
N GLU A 71 -9.50 11.02 3.55
CA GLU A 71 -10.29 11.39 4.73
C GLU A 71 -9.43 11.88 5.90
N PHE A 72 -8.18 11.41 6.02
CA PHE A 72 -7.26 11.79 7.11
C PHE A 72 -5.97 12.47 6.63
N LYS A 73 -5.91 12.83 5.36
CA LYS A 73 -4.79 13.56 4.73
C LYS A 73 -4.53 14.89 5.43
N LYS A 74 -3.26 15.15 5.77
CA LYS A 74 -2.78 16.45 6.26
C LYS A 74 -1.70 17.04 5.34
N GLY A 75 -0.78 16.23 4.85
CA GLY A 75 0.22 16.54 3.85
C GLY A 75 -0.16 16.00 2.48
N ARG A 76 0.83 15.53 1.71
CA ARG A 76 0.64 14.91 0.39
C ARG A 76 0.35 13.42 0.52
N ILE A 77 -0.29 12.85 -0.49
CA ILE A 77 -0.36 11.41 -0.71
C ILE A 77 0.60 11.05 -1.83
N ILE A 78 1.56 10.19 -1.55
CA ILE A 78 2.46 9.55 -2.51
C ILE A 78 2.01 8.11 -2.64
N THR A 79 1.79 7.61 -3.86
CA THR A 79 1.31 6.25 -4.09
C THR A 79 2.31 5.46 -4.91
N ILE A 80 2.69 4.28 -4.42
CA ILE A 80 3.45 3.27 -5.16
C ILE A 80 2.48 2.20 -5.64
N ILE A 81 2.43 1.95 -6.94
CA ILE A 81 1.50 1.01 -7.55
C ILE A 81 2.17 0.20 -8.65
N GLY A 82 1.80 -1.08 -8.73
CA GLY A 82 2.15 -1.99 -9.80
C GLY A 82 1.01 -2.96 -10.09
N CYS A 83 1.11 -3.68 -11.19
CA CYS A 83 0.15 -4.71 -11.54
C CYS A 83 0.85 -6.05 -11.78
N GLY A 84 0.16 -7.14 -11.43
CA GLY A 84 0.66 -8.49 -11.71
C GLY A 84 0.57 -8.85 -13.19
N GLY A 85 1.59 -9.55 -13.69
CA GLY A 85 1.57 -10.22 -15.00
C GLY A 85 0.70 -11.47 -15.00
N ASP A 86 0.37 -11.98 -16.19
CA ASP A 86 -0.49 -13.15 -16.41
C ASP A 86 -1.85 -13.01 -15.71
N ARG A 87 -2.40 -11.81 -15.75
CA ARG A 87 -3.67 -11.40 -15.14
C ARG A 87 -4.45 -10.49 -16.09
N ASP A 88 -5.65 -10.10 -15.69
CA ASP A 88 -6.48 -9.16 -16.43
C ASP A 88 -5.73 -7.84 -16.68
N THR A 89 -5.51 -7.56 -17.98
CA THR A 89 -4.78 -6.36 -18.43
C THR A 89 -5.67 -5.12 -18.48
N THR A 90 -6.99 -5.31 -18.58
CA THR A 90 -7.96 -4.20 -18.76
C THR A 90 -8.01 -3.27 -17.55
N LYS A 91 -7.68 -3.79 -16.37
CA LYS A 91 -7.64 -3.02 -15.13
C LYS A 91 -6.43 -2.09 -15.01
N ARG A 92 -5.33 -2.34 -15.75
CA ARG A 92 -4.06 -1.64 -15.61
C ARG A 92 -4.18 -0.13 -15.82
N PRO A 93 -4.73 0.35 -16.96
CA PRO A 93 -4.91 1.78 -17.18
C PRO A 93 -5.88 2.41 -16.16
N ILE A 94 -6.94 1.71 -15.77
CA ILE A 94 -7.91 2.21 -14.79
C ILE A 94 -7.26 2.43 -13.43
N MET A 95 -6.41 1.49 -12.97
CA MET A 95 -5.67 1.63 -11.72
C MET A 95 -4.66 2.78 -11.77
N GLY A 96 -3.98 2.98 -12.91
CA GLY A 96 -3.10 4.12 -13.13
C GLY A 96 -3.83 5.46 -13.04
N GLU A 97 -4.99 5.58 -13.69
CA GLU A 97 -5.85 6.76 -13.63
C GLU A 97 -6.31 7.07 -12.20
N ILE A 98 -6.82 6.06 -11.49
CA ILE A 98 -7.27 6.20 -10.10
C ILE A 98 -6.12 6.67 -9.20
N ALA A 99 -4.94 6.06 -9.33
CA ALA A 99 -3.77 6.44 -8.55
C ALA A 99 -3.41 7.92 -8.76
N CYS A 100 -3.35 8.38 -10.02
CA CYS A 100 -3.03 9.78 -10.33
C CYS A 100 -4.10 10.76 -9.86
N LYS A 101 -5.37 10.38 -9.96
CA LYS A 101 -6.48 11.24 -9.54
C LYS A 101 -6.54 11.46 -8.03
N HIS A 102 -6.10 10.48 -7.24
CA HIS A 102 -6.22 10.49 -5.78
C HIS A 102 -4.88 10.65 -5.04
N SER A 103 -3.79 10.92 -5.76
CA SER A 103 -2.45 11.11 -5.17
C SER A 103 -1.81 12.39 -5.70
N ASP A 104 -0.93 12.98 -4.90
CA ASP A 104 -0.15 14.14 -5.29
C ASP A 104 1.11 13.76 -6.10
N HIS A 105 1.56 12.50 -5.96
CA HIS A 105 2.66 11.92 -6.73
C HIS A 105 2.47 10.40 -6.82
N VAL A 106 2.79 9.82 -7.97
CA VAL A 106 2.66 8.38 -8.21
C VAL A 106 3.99 7.77 -8.65
N ILE A 107 4.38 6.65 -8.05
CA ILE A 107 5.51 5.84 -8.49
C ILE A 107 4.96 4.53 -9.03
N ILE A 108 5.21 4.26 -10.31
CA ILE A 108 4.81 3.04 -11.00
C ILE A 108 5.98 2.06 -10.96
N THR A 109 5.72 0.83 -10.52
CA THR A 109 6.75 -0.18 -10.29
C THR A 109 6.27 -1.58 -10.63
N ASP A 110 7.18 -2.55 -10.63
CA ASP A 110 6.83 -3.95 -10.77
C ASP A 110 6.12 -4.47 -9.49
N ASP A 111 5.12 -5.32 -9.70
CA ASP A 111 4.51 -6.15 -8.65
C ASP A 111 5.06 -7.58 -8.76
N ASN A 112 4.32 -8.50 -9.35
CA ASN A 112 4.73 -9.85 -9.72
C ASN A 112 4.64 -9.96 -11.25
N PRO A 113 5.69 -9.66 -12.03
CA PRO A 113 5.61 -9.71 -13.49
C PRO A 113 5.34 -11.10 -14.02
N ARG A 114 5.71 -12.15 -13.29
CA ARG A 114 5.57 -13.56 -13.70
C ARG A 114 6.24 -13.78 -15.05
N THR A 115 5.54 -14.42 -16.01
CA THR A 115 6.11 -14.71 -17.34
C THR A 115 5.91 -13.56 -18.34
N GLU A 116 5.17 -12.53 -17.98
CA GLU A 116 4.93 -11.36 -18.83
C GLU A 116 6.10 -10.36 -18.75
N ASP A 117 6.36 -9.65 -19.84
CA ASP A 117 7.37 -8.60 -19.89
C ASP A 117 6.99 -7.46 -18.89
N PRO A 118 7.84 -7.17 -17.89
CA PRO A 118 7.56 -6.11 -16.90
C PRO A 118 7.31 -4.75 -17.56
N GLN A 119 8.07 -4.42 -18.62
CA GLN A 119 7.91 -3.15 -19.30
C GLN A 119 6.56 -3.01 -20.02
N LYS A 120 6.02 -4.13 -20.53
CA LYS A 120 4.68 -4.15 -21.11
C LYS A 120 3.62 -3.87 -20.05
N ILE A 121 3.74 -4.45 -18.85
CA ILE A 121 2.81 -4.20 -17.75
C ILE A 121 2.82 -2.73 -17.36
N ILE A 122 4.01 -2.13 -17.23
CA ILE A 122 4.16 -0.71 -16.93
C ILE A 122 3.55 0.15 -18.03
N ASN A 123 3.81 -0.15 -19.31
CA ASN A 123 3.25 0.59 -20.44
C ASN A 123 1.72 0.54 -20.44
N ASP A 124 1.10 -0.58 -20.09
CA ASP A 124 -0.35 -0.71 -19.98
C ASP A 124 -0.91 0.16 -18.83
N ILE A 125 -0.19 0.29 -17.71
CA ILE A 125 -0.58 1.19 -16.61
C ILE A 125 -0.48 2.64 -17.08
N LEU A 126 0.58 3.00 -17.81
CA LEU A 126 0.86 4.36 -18.28
C LEU A 126 -0.21 4.90 -19.22
N VAL A 127 -1.00 4.05 -19.88
CA VAL A 127 -2.13 4.49 -20.72
C VAL A 127 -3.14 5.34 -19.92
N GLY A 128 -3.33 5.06 -18.64
CA GLY A 128 -4.25 5.80 -17.76
C GLY A 128 -3.59 6.87 -16.89
N VAL A 129 -2.27 6.99 -16.96
CA VAL A 129 -1.50 7.87 -16.08
C VAL A 129 -1.41 9.29 -16.61
N SER A 130 -1.57 10.26 -15.71
CA SER A 130 -1.42 11.69 -16.00
C SER A 130 -0.91 12.45 -14.78
N GLY A 131 -0.34 13.62 -14.99
CA GLY A 131 0.14 14.48 -13.90
C GLY A 131 1.55 14.14 -13.42
N ASP A 132 1.80 14.18 -12.12
CA ASP A 132 3.13 14.00 -11.52
C ASP A 132 3.38 12.54 -11.17
N TYR A 133 4.24 11.88 -11.93
CA TYR A 133 4.60 10.48 -11.72
C TYR A 133 6.05 10.17 -12.08
N GLU A 134 6.55 9.07 -11.52
CA GLU A 134 7.84 8.46 -11.88
C GLU A 134 7.62 6.97 -12.19
N VAL A 135 8.50 6.40 -13.04
CA VAL A 135 8.57 4.96 -13.30
C VAL A 135 9.88 4.42 -12.74
N ILE A 136 9.77 3.46 -11.82
CA ILE A 136 10.93 2.80 -11.21
C ILE A 136 10.60 1.30 -11.17
N ASN A 137 11.12 0.53 -12.13
CA ASN A 137 10.80 -0.89 -12.27
C ASN A 137 11.12 -1.70 -11.00
N ASP A 138 12.32 -1.49 -10.44
CA ASP A 138 12.72 -2.15 -9.19
C ASP A 138 11.88 -1.64 -8.02
N ARG A 139 11.07 -2.54 -7.44
CA ARG A 139 10.16 -2.19 -6.35
C ARG A 139 10.88 -1.79 -5.06
N HIS A 140 12.07 -2.36 -4.79
CA HIS A 140 12.92 -1.94 -3.68
C HIS A 140 13.31 -0.46 -3.84
N LEU A 141 13.80 -0.09 -5.03
CA LEU A 141 14.16 1.31 -5.33
C LEU A 141 12.95 2.23 -5.34
N ALA A 142 11.79 1.75 -5.81
CA ALA A 142 10.55 2.50 -5.80
C ALA A 142 10.10 2.84 -4.36
N ILE A 143 10.18 1.88 -3.44
CA ILE A 143 9.87 2.09 -2.02
C ILE A 143 10.88 3.06 -1.39
N ALA A 144 12.17 2.86 -1.61
CA ALA A 144 13.22 3.76 -1.12
C ALA A 144 13.01 5.20 -1.63
N LYS A 145 12.64 5.37 -2.90
CA LYS A 145 12.31 6.66 -3.50
C LYS A 145 11.09 7.29 -2.83
N GLY A 146 9.99 6.55 -2.70
CA GLY A 146 8.77 7.03 -2.03
C GLY A 146 9.05 7.50 -0.60
N MET A 147 9.81 6.72 0.16
CA MET A 147 10.26 7.08 1.52
C MET A 147 11.11 8.35 1.53
N SER A 148 11.99 8.55 0.55
CA SER A 148 12.87 9.73 0.44
C SER A 148 12.13 11.02 0.10
N LEU A 149 10.97 10.93 -0.56
CA LEU A 149 10.14 12.06 -0.95
C LEU A 149 9.27 12.60 0.17
N LEU A 150 9.11 11.85 1.27
CA LEU A 150 8.24 12.21 2.39
C LEU A 150 8.69 13.52 3.04
N LYS A 151 7.74 14.44 3.16
CA LYS A 151 7.81 15.65 3.97
C LYS A 151 6.93 15.49 5.19
N GLU A 152 6.90 16.50 6.05
CA GLU A 152 6.10 16.46 7.27
C GLU A 152 4.60 16.23 7.00
N ASN A 153 4.01 15.26 7.72
CA ASN A 153 2.60 14.83 7.63
C ASN A 153 2.18 14.22 6.29
N ASP A 154 3.13 13.80 5.43
CA ASP A 154 2.83 13.08 4.21
C ASP A 154 2.36 11.65 4.49
N ILE A 155 1.65 11.08 3.53
CA ILE A 155 1.19 9.70 3.50
C ILE A 155 1.86 8.99 2.33
N LEU A 156 2.44 7.81 2.58
CA LEU A 156 2.91 6.89 1.55
C LEU A 156 1.96 5.68 1.49
N MET A 157 1.35 5.47 0.32
CA MET A 157 0.50 4.32 0.04
C MET A 157 1.30 3.33 -0.81
N ILE A 158 1.55 2.11 -0.31
CA ILE A 158 2.23 1.04 -1.05
C ILE A 158 1.18 -0.03 -1.35
N LEU A 159 0.79 -0.14 -2.63
CA LEU A 159 -0.36 -0.93 -3.07
C LEU A 159 0.07 -2.15 -3.90
N GLY A 160 -0.75 -3.20 -3.83
CA GLY A 160 -0.66 -4.41 -4.66
C GLY A 160 -0.32 -5.67 -3.86
N LYS A 161 0.84 -5.71 -3.19
CA LYS A 161 1.34 -6.92 -2.51
C LYS A 161 0.72 -7.16 -1.14
N GLY A 162 0.46 -6.10 -0.37
CA GLY A 162 -0.12 -6.22 0.97
C GLY A 162 0.65 -7.19 1.87
N HIS A 163 0.08 -8.36 2.15
CA HIS A 163 0.68 -9.38 3.02
C HIS A 163 1.65 -10.33 2.30
N GLU A 164 1.77 -10.26 0.96
CA GLU A 164 2.71 -11.10 0.22
C GLU A 164 4.14 -10.82 0.65
N ASP A 165 4.91 -11.87 0.89
CA ASP A 165 6.32 -11.84 1.26
C ASP A 165 7.23 -12.34 0.14
N TYR A 166 6.76 -12.24 -1.11
CA TYR A 166 7.48 -12.71 -2.29
C TYR A 166 7.24 -11.83 -3.51
N GLN A 167 8.15 -11.92 -4.47
CA GLN A 167 7.98 -11.46 -5.84
C GLN A 167 8.21 -12.62 -6.80
N ILE A 168 7.40 -12.70 -7.87
CA ILE A 168 7.52 -13.72 -8.92
C ILE A 168 8.03 -13.05 -10.18
N ILE A 169 9.25 -13.44 -10.61
CA ILE A 169 9.92 -12.95 -11.83
C ILE A 169 10.18 -14.17 -12.72
N GLY A 170 9.57 -14.22 -13.89
CA GLY A 170 9.54 -15.44 -14.68
C GLY A 170 8.82 -16.54 -13.91
N THR A 171 9.50 -17.65 -13.68
CA THR A 171 9.04 -18.78 -12.87
C THR A 171 9.63 -18.80 -11.46
N GLU A 172 10.53 -17.88 -11.14
CA GLU A 172 11.20 -17.83 -9.86
C GLU A 172 10.40 -17.02 -8.84
N LYS A 173 10.31 -17.56 -7.64
CA LYS A 173 9.71 -16.90 -6.48
C LYS A 173 10.83 -16.50 -5.53
N ILE A 174 11.06 -15.20 -5.41
CA ILE A 174 12.07 -14.63 -4.51
C ILE A 174 11.38 -14.01 -3.30
N HIS A 175 12.09 -13.95 -2.16
CA HIS A 175 11.60 -13.24 -0.98
C HIS A 175 11.57 -11.73 -1.24
N PHE A 176 10.43 -11.09 -0.95
CA PHE A 176 10.24 -9.65 -1.03
C PHE A 176 9.01 -9.22 -0.23
N SER A 177 9.18 -8.33 0.72
CA SER A 177 8.07 -7.80 1.53
C SER A 177 8.13 -6.27 1.57
N ASP A 178 7.01 -5.62 1.21
CA ASP A 178 6.90 -4.17 1.26
C ASP A 178 7.19 -3.62 2.67
N GLN A 179 6.71 -4.31 3.72
CA GLN A 179 6.94 -3.93 5.11
C GLN A 179 8.42 -3.99 5.47
N GLU A 180 9.10 -5.08 5.09
CA GLU A 180 10.53 -5.26 5.37
C GLU A 180 11.40 -4.20 4.68
N GLU A 181 11.04 -3.81 3.45
CA GLU A 181 11.74 -2.77 2.72
C GLU A 181 11.57 -1.39 3.38
N VAL A 182 10.35 -1.06 3.85
CA VAL A 182 10.09 0.16 4.62
C VAL A 182 10.89 0.16 5.92
N GLU A 183 10.86 -0.94 6.68
CA GLU A 183 11.59 -1.06 7.95
C GLU A 183 13.11 -0.98 7.74
N LYS A 184 13.63 -1.58 6.65
CA LYS A 184 15.04 -1.51 6.28
C LYS A 184 15.44 -0.06 6.02
N TYR A 185 14.69 0.68 5.22
CA TYR A 185 14.93 2.09 4.96
C TYR A 185 14.99 2.91 6.26
N ILE A 186 14.01 2.70 7.16
CA ILE A 186 13.95 3.40 8.45
C ILE A 186 15.20 3.11 9.29
N ARG A 187 15.62 1.84 9.38
CA ARG A 187 16.83 1.45 10.13
C ARG A 187 18.09 2.11 9.55
N GLU A 188 18.25 2.16 8.23
CA GLU A 188 19.39 2.78 7.57
C GLU A 188 19.47 4.28 7.86
N GLN A 189 18.33 5.01 7.78
CA GLN A 189 18.27 6.43 8.09
C GLN A 189 18.62 6.73 9.58
N LEU A 190 18.16 5.90 10.49
CA LEU A 190 18.47 6.04 11.91
C LEU A 190 19.96 5.77 12.19
N SER A 191 20.57 4.84 11.48
CA SER A 191 22.00 4.51 11.62
C SER A 191 22.89 5.65 11.10
N GLN A 192 22.52 6.25 9.95
CA GLN A 192 23.26 7.40 9.39
C GLN A 192 23.21 8.61 10.31
N LYS A 193 22.07 8.91 10.95
CA LYS A 193 21.95 10.02 11.91
C LYS A 193 22.83 9.84 13.16
N LYS A 194 23.05 8.59 13.60
CA LYS A 194 23.92 8.30 14.75
C LYS A 194 25.42 8.45 14.44
N CYS A 195 25.82 8.33 13.18
CA CYS A 195 27.22 8.50 12.77
C CYS A 195 27.64 9.97 12.58
N VAL A 196 26.69 10.90 12.55
CA VAL A 196 26.91 12.34 12.29
C VAL A 196 26.87 13.17 13.58
N MET A 197 26.49 12.57 14.70
CA MET A 197 26.56 13.16 16.05
C MET A 197 27.78 12.68 16.81
#